data_8ae8087e99eb4e89222523bcfee5bcef
#
_entry.id   8ae8087e99eb4e89222523bcfee5bcef
#
_cell.length_a   1.000
_cell.length_b   1.000
_cell.length_c   1.000
_cell.angle_alpha   90.00
_cell.angle_beta   90.00
_cell.angle_gamma   90.00
#
_symmetry.space_group_name_H-M   'P 1'
#
loop_
_entity.id
_entity.type
_entity.pdbx_description
1 polymer ?
#
loop_
_entity_poly.entity_id
_entity_poly.type
_entity_poly.pdbx_seq_one_letter_code
_entity_poly.pdbx_strand_id
1 'polypeptide(L)'
;MELSKASIENIFNKNEKEYYIGLICKSKYDGEEINEPLDLSIALDISGSMNCPINMMTDGKSRIELAKNALNKLILNIKKDDKIALNIFNDESKTIFPLSNKESIFNNLEIIKNIKANGGTNLTNALNNAIENIIESKNKNKRIILITDMLDNNPDINLSNLVKKCVNELNIYITIVSIGSESNTSLADYICKEKGCNYFNAIEDTDLEYFLVKNLRYITFPLSFDFRIEIEKNDNFNIEEIIGIKKEDNQYYINQNAPPLNNNIPPPIINDNNNINEIIFEENSIFPSELTIKNGEIYQKGGLILIKIKLVNENIKPDINLKMFYTDIDGEKYNQNYSINLNDISNNLNYFSNENISTGISLYYYGFILKDFYKNKKDNIEKSKYIEKVDVCKNFMNKYYKTYDDKNEIKNKYLKDLNDCCNFYDKPIQ
;
A
#
# COMPACT_ATOMS: atom_id res chain seq x y z
N MET A 1 8.69 -13.35 -10.55
CA MET A 1 8.78 -11.89 -10.83
C MET A 1 8.88 -11.67 -12.33
N GLU A 2 8.22 -10.66 -12.88
CA GLU A 2 8.39 -10.24 -14.27
C GLU A 2 9.23 -8.97 -14.30
N LEU A 3 10.21 -8.92 -15.18
CA LEU A 3 11.07 -7.76 -15.37
C LEU A 3 10.60 -6.97 -16.58
N SER A 4 10.63 -5.67 -16.46
CA SER A 4 10.36 -4.73 -17.55
C SER A 4 11.39 -3.61 -17.57
N LYS A 5 11.53 -2.95 -18.71
CA LYS A 5 12.50 -1.86 -18.89
C LYS A 5 11.93 -0.76 -19.76
N ALA A 6 12.36 0.46 -19.49
CA ALA A 6 11.99 1.62 -20.29
C ALA A 6 13.16 2.60 -20.40
N SER A 7 13.16 3.37 -21.47
CA SER A 7 13.92 4.60 -21.58
C SER A 7 13.01 5.71 -22.11
N ILE A 8 13.04 6.85 -21.47
CA ILE A 8 12.22 8.00 -21.86
C ILE A 8 13.07 9.27 -21.85
N GLU A 9 12.66 10.24 -22.64
CA GLU A 9 13.12 11.61 -22.49
C GLU A 9 12.46 12.18 -21.22
N ASN A 10 13.23 12.81 -20.33
CA ASN A 10 12.67 13.45 -19.13
C ASN A 10 11.60 14.46 -19.55
N ILE A 11 10.37 14.30 -19.06
CA ILE A 11 9.24 15.11 -19.52
C ILE A 11 9.38 16.60 -19.19
N PHE A 12 10.19 16.94 -18.17
CA PHE A 12 10.45 18.32 -17.75
C PHE A 12 11.79 18.88 -18.27
N ASN A 13 12.72 18.01 -18.67
CA ASN A 13 14.03 18.38 -19.24
C ASN A 13 14.36 17.50 -20.44
N LYS A 14 13.98 17.94 -21.63
CA LYS A 14 14.13 17.18 -22.88
C LYS A 14 15.58 16.85 -23.29
N ASN A 15 16.57 17.41 -22.58
CA ASN A 15 17.99 17.10 -22.82
C ASN A 15 18.49 15.92 -21.98
N GLU A 16 17.66 15.39 -21.09
CA GLU A 16 18.00 14.26 -20.23
C GLU A 16 17.21 13.02 -20.61
N LYS A 17 17.90 11.88 -20.65
CA LYS A 17 17.32 10.57 -20.87
C LYS A 17 17.26 9.83 -19.53
N GLU A 18 16.11 9.28 -19.24
CA GLU A 18 15.87 8.49 -18.04
C GLU A 18 15.68 7.02 -18.39
N TYR A 19 16.22 6.15 -17.55
CA TYR A 19 16.08 4.71 -17.69
C TYR A 19 15.37 4.15 -16.47
N TYR A 20 14.46 3.21 -16.71
CA TYR A 20 13.69 2.57 -15.66
C TYR A 20 13.72 1.06 -15.79
N ILE A 21 13.81 0.39 -14.65
CA ILE A 21 13.56 -1.03 -14.49
C ILE A 21 12.27 -1.17 -13.71
N GLY A 22 11.34 -1.97 -14.22
CA GLY A 22 10.11 -2.32 -13.55
C GLY A 22 10.18 -3.76 -13.05
N LEU A 23 9.90 -3.95 -11.77
CA LEU A 23 9.79 -5.24 -11.13
C LEU A 23 8.32 -5.49 -10.81
N ILE A 24 7.72 -6.48 -11.44
CA ILE A 24 6.33 -6.86 -11.21
C ILE A 24 6.31 -8.17 -10.44
N CYS A 25 5.83 -8.10 -9.19
CA CYS A 25 5.63 -9.28 -8.36
C CYS A 25 4.29 -9.92 -8.76
N LYS A 26 4.35 -11.11 -9.39
CA LYS A 26 3.17 -11.88 -9.77
C LYS A 26 3.07 -13.14 -8.92
N SER A 27 1.85 -13.51 -8.54
CA SER A 27 1.57 -14.74 -7.83
C SER A 27 0.45 -15.54 -8.50
N LYS A 28 0.35 -16.83 -8.16
CA LYS A 28 -0.77 -17.67 -8.60
C LYS A 28 -2.13 -17.23 -8.01
N TYR A 29 -2.11 -16.38 -7.00
CA TYR A 29 -3.32 -15.87 -6.34
C TYR A 29 -3.78 -14.51 -6.91
N ASP A 30 -3.02 -13.93 -7.84
CA ASP A 30 -3.41 -12.65 -8.45
C ASP A 30 -4.67 -12.86 -9.32
N GLY A 31 -5.75 -12.15 -8.97
CA GLY A 31 -7.06 -12.26 -9.63
C GLY A 31 -7.80 -13.56 -9.43
N GLU A 32 -7.21 -14.50 -8.73
CA GLU A 32 -7.86 -15.75 -8.39
C GLU A 32 -8.72 -15.61 -7.14
N GLU A 33 -9.75 -16.42 -7.05
CA GLU A 33 -10.55 -16.50 -5.85
C GLU A 33 -9.78 -17.20 -4.73
N ILE A 34 -9.30 -16.42 -3.74
CA ILE A 34 -8.62 -16.97 -2.57
C ILE A 34 -9.62 -17.69 -1.69
N ASN A 35 -9.54 -19.03 -1.63
CA ASN A 35 -10.47 -19.89 -0.91
C ASN A 35 -9.98 -20.33 0.48
N GLU A 36 -8.78 -19.88 0.87
CA GLU A 36 -8.25 -20.14 2.22
C GLU A 36 -9.17 -19.57 3.29
N PRO A 37 -9.53 -20.35 4.33
CA PRO A 37 -10.35 -19.86 5.43
C PRO A 37 -9.72 -18.66 6.12
N LEU A 38 -10.56 -17.71 6.53
CA LEU A 38 -10.15 -16.48 7.22
C LEU A 38 -10.84 -16.42 8.59
N ASP A 39 -10.06 -16.32 9.65
CA ASP A 39 -10.56 -15.94 10.95
C ASP A 39 -10.28 -14.45 11.17
N LEU A 40 -11.34 -13.66 11.31
CA LEU A 40 -11.33 -12.21 11.31
C LEU A 40 -11.87 -11.66 12.62
N SER A 41 -11.07 -10.87 13.34
CA SER A 41 -11.52 -10.08 14.47
C SER A 41 -11.59 -8.60 14.08
N ILE A 42 -12.79 -8.04 14.04
CA ILE A 42 -13.01 -6.65 13.67
C ILE A 42 -13.12 -5.81 14.93
N ALA A 43 -12.35 -4.73 15.02
CA ALA A 43 -12.49 -3.71 16.04
C ALA A 43 -12.99 -2.42 15.37
N LEU A 44 -14.25 -2.08 15.65
CA LEU A 44 -14.91 -0.90 15.12
C LEU A 44 -14.84 0.24 16.14
N ASP A 45 -14.23 1.33 15.73
CA ASP A 45 -14.22 2.58 16.46
C ASP A 45 -15.65 3.15 16.56
N ILE A 46 -16.06 3.45 17.77
CA ILE A 46 -17.32 4.13 18.09
C ILE A 46 -17.08 5.42 18.88
N SER A 47 -15.90 6.03 18.75
CA SER A 47 -15.60 7.33 19.35
C SER A 47 -16.50 8.44 18.81
N GLY A 48 -16.53 9.57 19.51
CA GLY A 48 -17.39 10.71 19.17
C GLY A 48 -17.15 11.26 17.75
N SER A 49 -15.90 11.23 17.27
CA SER A 49 -15.49 11.66 15.92
C SER A 49 -16.09 10.82 14.79
N MET A 50 -16.46 9.58 15.07
CA MET A 50 -17.13 8.71 14.09
C MET A 50 -18.55 9.20 13.72
N ASN A 51 -19.12 10.18 14.46
CA ASN A 51 -20.36 10.87 14.04
C ASN A 51 -20.13 11.90 12.93
N CYS A 52 -18.89 12.32 12.68
CA CYS A 52 -18.57 13.26 11.62
C CYS A 52 -18.80 12.64 10.24
N PRO A 53 -19.10 13.44 9.21
CA PRO A 53 -19.14 12.94 7.82
C PRO A 53 -17.74 12.48 7.39
N ILE A 54 -17.68 11.57 6.42
CA ILE A 54 -16.39 11.07 5.89
C ILE A 54 -15.59 12.20 5.24
N ASN A 55 -16.31 13.13 4.58
CA ASN A 55 -15.74 14.33 4.00
C ASN A 55 -16.41 15.54 4.65
N MET A 56 -15.63 16.35 5.35
CA MET A 56 -16.12 17.57 6.05
C MET A 56 -16.73 18.62 5.11
N MET A 57 -16.49 18.51 3.80
CA MET A 57 -17.01 19.46 2.81
C MET A 57 -18.37 19.06 2.21
N THR A 58 -18.92 17.91 2.61
CA THR A 58 -20.19 17.41 2.08
C THR A 58 -21.14 17.02 3.19
N ASP A 59 -22.44 17.19 2.99
CA ASP A 59 -23.51 16.68 3.87
C ASP A 59 -23.69 15.15 3.69
N GLY A 60 -22.57 14.41 3.77
CA GLY A 60 -22.53 12.96 3.58
C GLY A 60 -22.99 12.18 4.80
N LYS A 61 -23.02 10.84 4.67
CA LYS A 61 -23.24 9.94 5.79
C LYS A 61 -22.11 10.02 6.80
N SER A 62 -22.44 9.79 8.08
CA SER A 62 -21.42 9.73 9.12
C SER A 62 -20.50 8.51 8.94
N ARG A 63 -19.26 8.63 9.42
CA ARG A 63 -18.26 7.54 9.39
C ARG A 63 -18.82 6.25 9.99
N ILE A 64 -19.53 6.35 11.13
CA ILE A 64 -20.15 5.19 11.79
C ILE A 64 -21.26 4.56 10.93
N GLU A 65 -22.07 5.33 10.22
CA GLU A 65 -23.11 4.79 9.34
C GLU A 65 -22.51 4.05 8.15
N LEU A 66 -21.45 4.59 7.55
CA LEU A 66 -20.72 3.93 6.46
C LEU A 66 -20.09 2.63 6.94
N ALA A 67 -19.43 2.65 8.11
CA ALA A 67 -18.84 1.46 8.71
C ALA A 67 -19.87 0.37 8.99
N LYS A 68 -21.02 0.71 9.60
CA LYS A 68 -22.12 -0.23 9.85
C LYS A 68 -22.66 -0.85 8.57
N ASN A 69 -22.83 -0.04 7.51
CA ASN A 69 -23.30 -0.54 6.22
C ASN A 69 -22.29 -1.52 5.58
N ALA A 70 -21.00 -1.18 5.61
CA ALA A 70 -19.93 -2.03 5.09
C ALA A 70 -19.83 -3.35 5.89
N LEU A 71 -19.93 -3.30 7.22
CA LEU A 71 -19.93 -4.49 8.09
C LEU A 71 -21.11 -5.43 7.81
N ASN A 72 -22.31 -4.90 7.65
CA ASN A 72 -23.46 -5.70 7.29
C ASN A 72 -23.24 -6.43 5.94
N LYS A 73 -22.72 -5.72 4.94
CA LYS A 73 -22.40 -6.31 3.64
C LYS A 73 -21.25 -7.33 3.74
N LEU A 74 -20.22 -7.05 4.54
CA LEU A 74 -19.13 -7.99 4.79
C LEU A 74 -19.66 -9.31 5.35
N ILE A 75 -20.46 -9.27 6.42
CA ILE A 75 -21.03 -10.47 7.06
C ILE A 75 -21.91 -11.27 6.09
N LEU A 76 -22.65 -10.58 5.21
CA LEU A 76 -23.44 -11.24 4.19
C LEU A 76 -22.60 -11.93 3.09
N ASN A 77 -21.36 -11.49 2.88
CA ASN A 77 -20.49 -11.96 1.80
C ASN A 77 -19.32 -12.85 2.24
N ILE A 78 -19.10 -13.05 3.56
CA ILE A 78 -18.06 -14.00 4.01
C ILE A 78 -18.36 -15.41 3.56
N LYS A 79 -17.31 -16.20 3.33
CA LYS A 79 -17.43 -17.60 2.94
C LYS A 79 -17.88 -18.45 4.12
N LYS A 80 -18.35 -19.68 3.82
CA LYS A 80 -18.89 -20.61 4.82
C LYS A 80 -17.86 -20.98 5.89
N ASP A 81 -16.62 -21.14 5.49
CA ASP A 81 -15.54 -21.59 6.38
C ASP A 81 -14.85 -20.44 7.11
N ASP A 82 -15.26 -19.20 6.83
CA ASP A 82 -14.76 -18.02 7.56
C ASP A 82 -15.45 -17.85 8.89
N LYS A 83 -14.72 -17.24 9.83
CA LYS A 83 -15.28 -16.81 11.11
C LYS A 83 -15.02 -15.35 11.35
N ILE A 84 -15.96 -14.67 11.97
CA ILE A 84 -15.85 -13.26 12.36
C ILE A 84 -16.13 -13.08 13.84
N ALA A 85 -15.31 -12.27 14.50
CA ALA A 85 -15.63 -11.61 15.75
C ALA A 85 -15.85 -10.12 15.50
N LEU A 86 -16.77 -9.49 16.21
CA LEU A 86 -16.99 -8.04 16.17
C LEU A 86 -16.82 -7.45 17.56
N ASN A 87 -15.91 -6.52 17.66
CA ASN A 87 -15.66 -5.71 18.86
C ASN A 87 -15.96 -4.26 18.52
N ILE A 88 -16.49 -3.51 19.46
CA ILE A 88 -16.61 -2.05 19.39
C ILE A 88 -15.72 -1.43 20.43
N PHE A 89 -15.18 -0.27 20.17
CA PHE A 89 -14.34 0.43 21.13
C PHE A 89 -14.47 1.95 21.06
N ASN A 90 -14.27 2.57 22.22
CA ASN A 90 -14.05 3.99 22.43
C ASN A 90 -12.99 4.12 23.56
N ASP A 91 -13.29 4.68 24.72
CA ASP A 91 -12.44 4.62 25.91
C ASP A 91 -12.31 3.19 26.46
N GLU A 92 -13.35 2.38 26.26
CA GLU A 92 -13.43 0.97 26.60
C GLU A 92 -13.62 0.11 25.34
N SER A 93 -13.41 -1.20 25.47
CA SER A 93 -13.67 -2.15 24.38
C SER A 93 -14.65 -3.23 24.82
N LYS A 94 -15.57 -3.61 23.91
CA LYS A 94 -16.59 -4.61 24.15
C LYS A 94 -16.79 -5.54 22.97
N THR A 95 -16.83 -6.84 23.22
CA THR A 95 -17.19 -7.84 22.22
C THR A 95 -18.70 -7.85 21.99
N ILE A 96 -19.12 -7.67 20.76
CA ILE A 96 -20.51 -7.77 20.29
C ILE A 96 -20.81 -9.20 19.87
N PHE A 97 -19.92 -9.79 19.08
CA PHE A 97 -19.96 -11.21 18.69
C PHE A 97 -18.57 -11.82 18.92
N PRO A 98 -18.46 -12.93 19.65
CA PRO A 98 -17.24 -13.72 19.70
C PRO A 98 -16.98 -14.36 18.33
N LEU A 99 -15.78 -14.91 18.11
CA LEU A 99 -15.41 -15.54 16.85
C LEU A 99 -16.41 -16.65 16.47
N SER A 100 -17.21 -16.39 15.44
CA SER A 100 -18.37 -17.21 15.07
C SER A 100 -18.47 -17.32 13.55
N ASN A 101 -19.14 -18.38 13.07
CA ASN A 101 -19.47 -18.54 11.67
C ASN A 101 -20.62 -17.59 11.26
N LYS A 102 -20.82 -17.46 9.94
CA LYS A 102 -21.83 -16.59 9.35
C LYS A 102 -23.25 -16.85 9.89
N GLU A 103 -23.64 -18.12 10.00
CA GLU A 103 -25.00 -18.52 10.39
C GLU A 103 -25.34 -18.05 11.82
N SER A 104 -24.38 -18.14 12.74
CA SER A 104 -24.55 -17.69 14.13
C SER A 104 -24.71 -16.17 14.25
N ILE A 105 -24.08 -15.40 13.36
CA ILE A 105 -24.09 -13.93 13.40
C ILE A 105 -25.32 -13.38 12.68
N PHE A 106 -25.77 -14.04 11.61
CA PHE A 106 -26.81 -13.55 10.71
C PHE A 106 -28.10 -13.15 11.43
N ASN A 107 -28.50 -13.91 12.44
CA ASN A 107 -29.72 -13.65 13.23
C ASN A 107 -29.61 -12.43 14.16
N ASN A 108 -28.41 -11.87 14.30
CA ASN A 108 -28.11 -10.80 15.23
C ASN A 108 -27.66 -9.48 14.57
N LEU A 109 -27.79 -9.35 13.25
CA LEU A 109 -27.34 -8.17 12.48
C LEU A 109 -28.00 -6.86 12.94
N GLU A 110 -29.21 -6.92 13.51
CA GLU A 110 -29.89 -5.74 14.07
C GLU A 110 -29.08 -5.06 15.19
N ILE A 111 -28.21 -5.78 15.88
CA ILE A 111 -27.34 -5.20 16.93
C ILE A 111 -26.40 -4.18 16.29
N ILE A 112 -25.86 -4.45 15.09
CA ILE A 112 -24.95 -3.53 14.39
C ILE A 112 -25.66 -2.21 14.07
N LYS A 113 -26.91 -2.25 13.65
CA LYS A 113 -27.69 -1.04 13.33
C LYS A 113 -27.84 -0.10 14.53
N ASN A 114 -27.95 -0.68 15.73
CA ASN A 114 -28.15 0.06 16.97
C ASN A 114 -26.86 0.64 17.60
N ILE A 115 -25.69 0.34 17.04
CA ILE A 115 -24.41 0.91 17.51
C ILE A 115 -24.44 2.43 17.34
N LYS A 116 -24.07 3.15 18.39
CA LYS A 116 -23.97 4.62 18.42
C LYS A 116 -22.57 5.02 18.78
N ALA A 117 -22.07 6.07 18.14
CA ALA A 117 -20.76 6.61 18.42
C ALA A 117 -20.80 7.63 19.57
N ASN A 118 -19.86 7.50 20.52
CA ASN A 118 -19.62 8.40 21.64
C ASN A 118 -18.27 8.12 22.31
N GLY A 119 -17.81 9.01 23.19
CA GLY A 119 -16.58 8.82 23.99
C GLY A 119 -15.30 9.13 23.23
N GLY A 120 -14.18 8.74 23.81
CA GLY A 120 -12.82 8.89 23.28
C GLY A 120 -12.38 7.71 22.42
N THR A 121 -11.05 7.52 22.30
CA THR A 121 -10.45 6.46 21.46
C THR A 121 -9.30 5.81 22.22
N ASN A 122 -9.36 4.50 22.44
CA ASN A 122 -8.30 3.71 23.07
C ASN A 122 -7.95 2.48 22.22
N LEU A 123 -6.96 2.63 21.37
CA LEU A 123 -6.51 1.59 20.43
C LEU A 123 -5.88 0.38 21.13
N THR A 124 -5.21 0.59 22.26
CA THR A 124 -4.60 -0.50 23.04
C THR A 124 -5.69 -1.44 23.59
N ASN A 125 -6.77 -0.90 24.16
CA ASN A 125 -7.90 -1.71 24.62
C ASN A 125 -8.61 -2.41 23.46
N ALA A 126 -8.78 -1.72 22.32
CA ALA A 126 -9.36 -2.29 21.11
C ALA A 126 -8.57 -3.50 20.61
N LEU A 127 -7.25 -3.36 20.52
CA LEU A 127 -6.37 -4.41 20.01
C LEU A 127 -6.30 -5.60 20.99
N ASN A 128 -6.21 -5.36 22.31
CA ASN A 128 -6.25 -6.44 23.31
C ASN A 128 -7.52 -7.29 23.17
N ASN A 129 -8.68 -6.65 23.15
CA ASN A 129 -9.95 -7.36 23.02
C ASN A 129 -10.05 -8.11 21.68
N ALA A 130 -9.57 -7.50 20.58
CA ALA A 130 -9.57 -8.16 19.29
C ALA A 130 -8.65 -9.40 19.27
N ILE A 131 -7.51 -9.37 19.95
CA ILE A 131 -6.60 -10.52 20.12
C ILE A 131 -7.29 -11.62 20.92
N GLU A 132 -7.90 -11.30 22.06
CA GLU A 132 -8.59 -12.26 22.92
C GLU A 132 -9.64 -13.07 22.14
N ASN A 133 -10.35 -12.42 21.22
CA ASN A 133 -11.38 -13.08 20.43
C ASN A 133 -10.84 -14.04 19.34
N ILE A 134 -9.54 -13.97 18.96
CA ILE A 134 -9.00 -14.75 17.86
C ILE A 134 -7.79 -15.61 18.23
N ILE A 135 -7.21 -15.38 19.41
CA ILE A 135 -5.95 -16.04 19.82
C ILE A 135 -6.07 -17.56 19.86
N GLU A 136 -7.21 -18.11 20.29
CA GLU A 136 -7.47 -19.55 20.39
C GLU A 136 -7.75 -20.21 19.02
N SER A 137 -7.87 -19.42 17.96
CA SER A 137 -8.07 -19.96 16.62
C SER A 137 -6.85 -20.75 16.16
N LYS A 138 -7.12 -21.92 15.55
CA LYS A 138 -6.11 -22.77 14.89
C LYS A 138 -5.92 -22.47 13.42
N ASN A 139 -6.68 -21.50 12.88
CA ASN A 139 -6.53 -21.09 11.50
C ASN A 139 -5.18 -20.42 11.28
N LYS A 140 -4.52 -20.73 10.16
CA LYS A 140 -3.25 -20.09 9.79
C LYS A 140 -3.44 -18.61 9.42
N ASN A 141 -4.57 -18.26 8.79
CA ASN A 141 -4.89 -16.89 8.40
C ASN A 141 -5.77 -16.22 9.45
N LYS A 142 -5.12 -15.63 10.45
CA LYS A 142 -5.73 -14.86 11.53
C LYS A 142 -5.51 -13.38 11.28
N ARG A 143 -6.58 -12.59 11.25
CA ARG A 143 -6.51 -11.17 10.91
C ARG A 143 -7.33 -10.32 11.88
N ILE A 144 -6.76 -9.21 12.30
CA ILE A 144 -7.50 -8.13 12.97
C ILE A 144 -7.69 -7.01 11.95
N ILE A 145 -8.92 -6.51 11.82
CA ILE A 145 -9.20 -5.26 11.08
C ILE A 145 -9.61 -4.19 12.08
N LEU A 146 -8.80 -3.13 12.15
CA LEU A 146 -9.15 -1.91 12.88
C LEU A 146 -9.85 -0.95 11.92
N ILE A 147 -11.11 -0.61 12.21
CA ILE A 147 -11.89 0.40 11.48
C ILE A 147 -12.00 1.62 12.37
N THR A 148 -11.29 2.70 12.06
CA THR A 148 -11.13 3.86 12.94
C THR A 148 -10.83 5.11 12.14
N ASP A 149 -11.12 6.29 12.67
CA ASP A 149 -10.62 7.55 12.08
C ASP A 149 -9.22 7.95 12.61
N MET A 150 -8.66 7.11 13.51
CA MET A 150 -7.29 7.23 14.01
C MET A 150 -6.95 8.62 14.59
N LEU A 151 -7.88 9.26 15.27
CA LEU A 151 -7.62 10.56 15.92
C LEU A 151 -6.90 10.44 17.28
N ASP A 152 -6.45 9.24 17.66
CA ASP A 152 -5.59 9.06 18.83
C ASP A 152 -4.20 9.67 18.56
N ASN A 153 -3.84 10.68 19.33
CA ASN A 153 -2.65 11.50 19.09
C ASN A 153 -1.37 10.96 19.73
N ASN A 154 -1.44 9.90 20.54
CA ASN A 154 -0.28 9.34 21.23
C ASN A 154 -0.24 7.80 21.13
N PRO A 155 0.63 7.23 20.26
CA PRO A 155 0.89 5.80 20.33
C PRO A 155 1.54 5.50 21.70
N ASP A 156 0.79 4.84 22.57
CA ASP A 156 1.31 4.31 23.81
C ASP A 156 2.39 3.26 23.49
N ILE A 157 3.45 3.25 24.30
CA ILE A 157 4.50 2.21 24.21
C ILE A 157 3.92 0.80 24.34
N ASN A 158 2.78 0.68 25.05
CA ASN A 158 2.03 -0.55 25.20
C ASN A 158 1.41 -1.01 23.88
N LEU A 159 0.87 -0.10 23.07
CA LEU A 159 0.33 -0.41 21.74
C LEU A 159 1.41 -1.01 20.85
N SER A 160 2.60 -0.40 20.86
CA SER A 160 3.76 -0.90 20.12
C SER A 160 4.15 -2.33 20.47
N ASN A 161 4.31 -2.58 21.78
CA ASN A 161 4.67 -3.92 22.27
C ASN A 161 3.58 -4.95 21.94
N LEU A 162 2.31 -4.53 22.01
CA LEU A 162 1.18 -5.38 21.69
C LEU A 162 1.13 -5.75 20.22
N VAL A 163 1.37 -4.81 19.31
CA VAL A 163 1.46 -5.06 17.86
C VAL A 163 2.57 -6.05 17.55
N LYS A 164 3.77 -5.86 18.10
CA LYS A 164 4.90 -6.76 17.93
C LYS A 164 4.61 -8.17 18.42
N LYS A 165 4.02 -8.28 19.62
CA LYS A 165 3.60 -9.56 20.17
C LYS A 165 2.56 -10.24 19.27
N CYS A 166 1.55 -9.50 18.85
CA CYS A 166 0.47 -9.97 17.96
C CYS A 166 1.04 -10.61 16.69
N VAL A 167 1.95 -9.91 16.03
CA VAL A 167 2.53 -10.34 14.76
C VAL A 167 3.59 -11.44 14.94
N ASN A 168 4.57 -11.23 15.83
CA ASN A 168 5.77 -12.06 15.88
C ASN A 168 5.60 -13.33 16.73
N GLU A 169 4.73 -13.30 17.74
CA GLU A 169 4.53 -14.46 18.63
C GLU A 169 3.22 -15.20 18.30
N LEU A 170 2.16 -14.48 17.93
CA LEU A 170 0.82 -15.06 17.75
C LEU A 170 0.46 -15.32 16.28
N ASN A 171 1.26 -14.83 15.34
CA ASN A 171 0.96 -14.85 13.90
C ASN A 171 -0.44 -14.33 13.58
N ILE A 172 -0.82 -13.21 14.22
CA ILE A 172 -2.06 -12.47 13.98
C ILE A 172 -1.67 -11.16 13.32
N TYR A 173 -2.13 -10.93 12.09
CA TYR A 173 -1.77 -9.75 11.32
C TYR A 173 -2.85 -8.67 11.42
N ILE A 174 -2.46 -7.41 11.25
CA ILE A 174 -3.33 -6.26 11.44
C ILE A 174 -3.52 -5.53 10.13
N THR A 175 -4.78 -5.30 9.74
CA THR A 175 -5.18 -4.40 8.67
C THR A 175 -5.87 -3.19 9.29
N ILE A 176 -5.40 -2.00 8.98
CA ILE A 176 -6.04 -0.75 9.40
C ILE A 176 -6.84 -0.21 8.22
N VAL A 177 -8.10 0.06 8.43
CA VAL A 177 -8.96 0.78 7.49
C VAL A 177 -9.39 2.08 8.17
N SER A 178 -8.68 3.17 7.86
CA SER A 178 -9.04 4.47 8.40
C SER A 178 -10.17 5.11 7.60
N ILE A 179 -10.92 6.00 8.25
CA ILE A 179 -12.08 6.67 7.66
C ILE A 179 -11.90 8.17 7.77
N GLY A 180 -11.88 8.85 6.61
CA GLY A 180 -11.75 10.30 6.52
C GLY A 180 -10.34 10.76 6.20
N SER A 181 -10.19 12.05 5.91
CA SER A 181 -8.92 12.66 5.49
C SER A 181 -8.01 13.09 6.65
N GLU A 182 -8.51 13.04 7.90
CA GLU A 182 -7.81 13.58 9.08
C GLU A 182 -7.10 12.49 9.91
N SER A 183 -6.99 11.28 9.39
CA SER A 183 -6.41 10.14 10.11
C SER A 183 -4.92 10.31 10.42
N ASN A 184 -4.48 9.80 11.57
CA ASN A 184 -3.07 9.79 11.96
C ASN A 184 -2.27 8.74 11.14
N THR A 185 -1.76 9.17 9.99
CA THR A 185 -0.98 8.32 9.09
C THR A 185 0.33 7.84 9.71
N SER A 186 0.94 8.62 10.61
CA SER A 186 2.19 8.24 11.28
C SER A 186 2.01 7.02 12.18
N LEU A 187 0.86 6.91 12.87
CA LEU A 187 0.53 5.74 13.67
C LEU A 187 0.24 4.51 12.79
N ALA A 188 -0.48 4.72 11.68
CA ALA A 188 -0.73 3.65 10.70
C ALA A 188 0.59 3.13 10.11
N ASP A 189 1.49 4.03 9.71
CA ASP A 189 2.81 3.67 9.19
C ASP A 189 3.62 2.89 10.23
N TYR A 190 3.54 3.30 11.50
CA TYR A 190 4.23 2.61 12.58
C TYR A 190 3.76 1.16 12.74
N ILE A 191 2.44 0.91 12.77
CA ILE A 191 1.87 -0.44 12.89
C ILE A 191 2.18 -1.27 11.65
N CYS A 192 2.11 -0.65 10.46
CA CYS A 192 2.34 -1.32 9.18
C CYS A 192 3.82 -1.60 8.87
N LYS A 193 4.75 -1.21 9.77
CA LYS A 193 6.14 -1.68 9.71
C LYS A 193 6.27 -3.16 10.11
N GLU A 194 5.33 -3.70 10.87
CA GLU A 194 5.35 -5.11 11.22
C GLU A 194 4.85 -5.96 10.03
N LYS A 195 5.46 -7.15 9.88
CA LYS A 195 5.15 -8.05 8.76
C LYS A 195 3.66 -8.43 8.74
N GLY A 196 3.10 -8.56 7.55
CA GLY A 196 1.68 -8.92 7.37
C GLY A 196 0.70 -7.81 7.67
N CYS A 197 1.14 -6.65 8.20
CA CYS A 197 0.28 -5.51 8.49
C CYS A 197 0.16 -4.58 7.27
N ASN A 198 -1.00 -3.97 7.10
CA ASN A 198 -1.25 -3.02 6.02
C ASN A 198 -2.28 -1.95 6.43
N TYR A 199 -2.34 -0.88 5.63
CA TYR A 199 -3.16 0.28 5.88
C TYR A 199 -3.88 0.75 4.62
N PHE A 200 -5.16 1.08 4.76
CA PHE A 200 -6.00 1.65 3.72
C PHE A 200 -6.77 2.84 4.29
N ASN A 201 -6.96 3.86 3.48
CA ASN A 201 -7.73 5.05 3.88
C ASN A 201 -8.99 5.19 3.02
N ALA A 202 -10.15 5.14 3.66
CA ALA A 202 -11.44 5.38 3.05
C ALA A 202 -11.76 6.88 3.11
N ILE A 203 -11.82 7.53 1.96
CA ILE A 203 -12.11 8.97 1.82
C ILE A 203 -13.41 9.24 1.07
N GLU A 204 -13.97 8.22 0.41
CA GLU A 204 -15.26 8.25 -0.27
C GLU A 204 -16.22 7.21 0.31
N ASP A 205 -17.52 7.44 0.18
CA ASP A 205 -18.58 6.56 0.72
C ASP A 205 -18.47 5.11 0.26
N THR A 206 -17.90 4.88 -0.91
CA THR A 206 -17.75 3.55 -1.53
C THR A 206 -16.50 2.80 -1.10
N ASP A 207 -15.50 3.48 -0.51
CA ASP A 207 -14.19 2.90 -0.23
C ASP A 207 -14.26 1.79 0.82
N LEU A 208 -15.05 1.96 1.88
CA LEU A 208 -15.21 0.92 2.90
C LEU A 208 -15.80 -0.37 2.34
N GLU A 209 -16.80 -0.26 1.46
CA GLU A 209 -17.36 -1.44 0.80
C GLU A 209 -16.34 -2.08 -0.13
N TYR A 210 -15.56 -1.27 -0.82
CA TYR A 210 -14.50 -1.74 -1.69
C TYR A 210 -13.45 -2.54 -0.90
N PHE A 211 -12.94 -2.01 0.21
CA PHE A 211 -11.93 -2.70 1.02
C PHE A 211 -12.50 -3.92 1.75
N LEU A 212 -13.64 -3.77 2.44
CA LEU A 212 -14.14 -4.80 3.34
C LEU A 212 -14.97 -5.89 2.65
N VAL A 213 -15.46 -5.66 1.43
CA VAL A 213 -16.29 -6.65 0.71
C VAL A 213 -15.61 -7.13 -0.55
N LYS A 214 -15.26 -6.22 -1.46
CA LYS A 214 -14.72 -6.61 -2.77
C LYS A 214 -13.26 -7.07 -2.68
N ASN A 215 -12.44 -6.36 -1.89
CA ASN A 215 -11.01 -6.60 -1.79
C ASN A 215 -10.57 -7.31 -0.50
N LEU A 216 -11.50 -7.76 0.34
CA LEU A 216 -11.18 -8.35 1.63
C LEU A 216 -10.05 -9.39 1.54
N ARG A 217 -10.13 -10.32 0.60
CA ARG A 217 -9.15 -11.39 0.45
C ARG A 217 -7.77 -10.87 0.05
N TYR A 218 -7.72 -9.89 -0.82
CA TYR A 218 -6.45 -9.29 -1.27
C TYR A 218 -5.76 -8.47 -0.17
N ILE A 219 -6.51 -7.88 0.75
CA ILE A 219 -5.94 -7.09 1.84
C ILE A 219 -5.66 -7.90 3.11
N THR A 220 -6.20 -9.12 3.23
CA THR A 220 -6.07 -9.95 4.42
C THR A 220 -5.20 -11.19 4.23
N PHE A 221 -4.82 -11.53 3.01
CA PHE A 221 -4.04 -12.73 2.70
C PHE A 221 -2.65 -12.34 2.17
N PRO A 222 -1.59 -12.32 3.00
CA PRO A 222 -0.24 -12.04 2.54
C PRO A 222 0.28 -13.20 1.68
N LEU A 223 1.01 -12.87 0.61
CA LEU A 223 1.65 -13.86 -0.27
C LEU A 223 3.02 -14.27 0.23
N SER A 224 3.75 -13.30 0.74
CA SER A 224 5.11 -13.50 1.21
C SER A 224 5.47 -12.43 2.23
N PHE A 225 6.50 -12.78 3.02
CA PHE A 225 7.11 -11.93 4.02
C PHE A 225 8.59 -11.75 3.74
N ASP A 226 9.20 -10.78 4.40
CA ASP A 226 10.64 -10.50 4.35
C ASP A 226 11.14 -10.40 2.91
N PHE A 227 10.35 -9.72 2.06
CA PHE A 227 10.70 -9.53 0.66
C PHE A 227 11.90 -8.59 0.55
N ARG A 228 12.94 -9.07 -0.12
CA ARG A 228 14.20 -8.33 -0.27
C ARG A 228 14.72 -8.47 -1.69
N ILE A 229 15.17 -7.37 -2.25
CA ILE A 229 15.89 -7.35 -3.53
C ILE A 229 17.28 -6.77 -3.32
N GLU A 230 18.26 -7.46 -3.83
CA GLU A 230 19.65 -7.03 -3.93
C GLU A 230 19.97 -6.77 -5.40
N ILE A 231 20.51 -5.59 -5.69
CA ILE A 231 20.95 -5.21 -7.02
C ILE A 231 22.47 -5.15 -7.01
N GLU A 232 23.08 -5.92 -7.89
CA GLU A 232 24.53 -5.94 -8.05
C GLU A 232 25.00 -4.57 -8.57
N LYS A 233 25.90 -3.94 -7.81
CA LYS A 233 26.47 -2.64 -8.16
C LYS A 233 27.39 -2.77 -9.38
N ASN A 234 27.25 -1.86 -10.30
CA ASN A 234 28.07 -1.82 -11.52
C ASN A 234 28.49 -0.36 -11.78
N ASP A 235 29.76 -0.15 -12.11
CA ASP A 235 30.32 1.18 -12.38
C ASP A 235 29.71 1.91 -13.58
N ASN A 236 28.90 1.21 -14.39
CA ASN A 236 28.25 1.79 -15.57
C ASN A 236 26.90 2.45 -15.29
N PHE A 237 26.33 2.32 -14.10
CA PHE A 237 25.07 2.97 -13.72
C PHE A 237 25.00 3.34 -12.24
N ASN A 238 24.16 4.33 -11.93
CA ASN A 238 23.77 4.68 -10.57
C ASN A 238 22.25 4.54 -10.41
N ILE A 239 21.78 4.08 -9.27
CA ILE A 239 20.36 4.15 -8.92
C ILE A 239 20.06 5.55 -8.41
N GLU A 240 19.12 6.24 -9.07
CA GLU A 240 18.67 7.58 -8.66
C GLU A 240 17.49 7.50 -7.68
N GLU A 241 16.54 6.60 -7.95
CA GLU A 241 15.33 6.48 -7.13
C GLU A 241 14.73 5.07 -7.25
N ILE A 242 14.15 4.58 -6.12
CA ILE A 242 13.31 3.39 -6.09
C ILE A 242 11.90 3.84 -5.69
N ILE A 243 10.90 3.48 -6.47
CA ILE A 243 9.52 3.95 -6.37
C ILE A 243 8.62 2.74 -6.18
N GLY A 244 7.60 2.86 -5.32
CA GLY A 244 6.66 1.75 -5.04
C GLY A 244 7.04 0.91 -3.82
N ILE A 245 8.04 1.34 -3.04
CA ILE A 245 8.39 0.79 -1.73
C ILE A 245 8.25 1.87 -0.65
N LYS A 246 8.07 1.46 0.59
CA LYS A 246 8.08 2.39 1.73
C LYS A 246 9.48 2.96 1.90
N LYS A 247 9.58 4.28 1.96
CA LYS A 247 10.84 4.97 2.29
C LYS A 247 10.89 5.18 3.80
N GLU A 248 11.92 4.66 4.45
CA GLU A 248 12.34 5.17 5.75
C GLU A 248 13.34 6.29 5.53
N ASP A 249 13.03 7.48 6.05
CA ASP A 249 13.87 8.69 6.15
C ASP A 249 15.08 8.76 5.19
N ASN A 250 14.84 9.07 3.93
CA ASN A 250 15.84 9.47 2.92
C ASN A 250 17.06 8.53 2.69
N GLN A 251 17.04 7.30 3.15
CA GLN A 251 18.13 6.38 2.93
C GLN A 251 17.69 5.17 2.11
N TYR A 252 18.03 5.19 0.83
CA TYR A 252 18.42 3.94 0.18
C TYR A 252 19.66 3.48 0.93
N TYR A 253 19.65 2.30 1.51
CA TYR A 253 20.87 1.82 2.17
C TYR A 253 21.95 1.59 1.12
N ILE A 254 22.69 2.66 0.81
CA ILE A 254 24.10 2.53 0.44
C ILE A 254 24.72 2.20 1.77
N ASN A 255 24.94 0.93 2.02
CA ASN A 255 25.40 0.45 3.32
C ASN A 255 26.74 1.08 3.69
N GLN A 256 26.69 2.13 4.50
CA GLN A 256 27.76 2.54 5.38
C GLN A 256 27.15 2.61 6.78
N ASN A 257 27.15 1.48 7.51
CA ASN A 257 26.88 1.40 8.95
C ASN A 257 25.45 1.69 9.45
N ALA A 258 24.40 1.18 8.84
CA ALA A 258 23.06 1.29 9.39
C ALA A 258 22.68 0.09 10.29
N PRO A 259 22.08 0.32 11.47
CA PRO A 259 21.55 -0.77 12.30
C PRO A 259 20.35 -1.44 11.62
N PRO A 260 20.13 -2.74 11.83
CA PRO A 260 19.02 -3.46 11.22
C PRO A 260 17.66 -2.90 11.70
N LEU A 261 16.72 -2.72 10.78
CA LEU A 261 15.37 -2.23 10.97
C LEU A 261 14.49 -3.13 11.86
N ASN A 262 14.92 -4.34 12.09
CA ASN A 262 14.21 -5.31 12.94
C ASN A 262 15.22 -6.15 13.71
N ASN A 263 15.16 -6.14 15.05
CA ASN A 263 16.04 -6.92 15.92
C ASN A 263 15.94 -8.45 15.75
N ASN A 264 15.04 -8.92 14.87
CA ASN A 264 14.78 -10.34 14.61
C ASN A 264 15.22 -10.82 13.22
N ILE A 265 15.66 -9.93 12.34
CA ILE A 265 16.36 -10.32 11.11
C ILE A 265 17.83 -10.42 11.51
N PRO A 266 18.50 -11.59 11.38
CA PRO A 266 19.91 -11.64 11.63
C PRO A 266 20.57 -10.58 10.76
N PRO A 267 21.48 -9.76 11.34
CA PRO A 267 22.17 -8.73 10.56
C PRO A 267 22.73 -9.42 9.32
N PRO A 268 22.66 -8.79 8.14
CA PRO A 268 23.33 -9.33 6.97
C PRO A 268 24.75 -9.65 7.42
N ILE A 269 25.21 -10.85 7.12
CA ILE A 269 26.59 -11.27 7.45
C ILE A 269 27.49 -10.26 6.75
N ILE A 270 27.91 -9.26 7.49
CA ILE A 270 28.87 -8.25 7.04
C ILE A 270 30.19 -9.00 7.02
N ASN A 271 30.57 -9.48 5.85
CA ASN A 271 31.98 -9.76 5.64
C ASN A 271 32.72 -8.43 5.70
N ASP A 272 33.54 -8.24 6.70
CA ASP A 272 34.32 -7.03 7.05
C ASP A 272 35.34 -6.59 5.99
N ASN A 273 35.14 -6.93 4.74
CA ASN A 273 35.97 -6.49 3.63
C ASN A 273 35.22 -5.44 2.81
N ASN A 274 35.58 -4.23 2.99
CA ASN A 274 35.37 -2.91 2.36
C ASN A 274 34.86 -2.80 0.90
N ASN A 275 34.06 -3.73 0.39
CA ASN A 275 33.46 -3.66 -0.94
C ASN A 275 31.99 -4.07 -0.87
N ILE A 276 31.10 -3.09 -0.54
CA ILE A 276 29.68 -3.31 -0.68
C ILE A 276 29.33 -3.12 -2.15
N ASN A 277 29.13 -4.23 -2.84
CA ASN A 277 28.82 -4.28 -4.27
C ASN A 277 27.31 -4.45 -4.55
N GLU A 278 26.44 -4.27 -3.54
CA GLU A 278 25.01 -4.51 -3.68
C GLU A 278 24.19 -3.34 -3.11
N ILE A 279 23.09 -3.01 -3.77
CA ILE A 279 22.08 -2.07 -3.29
C ILE A 279 20.88 -2.91 -2.88
N ILE A 280 20.43 -2.74 -1.63
CA ILE A 280 19.40 -3.57 -1.02
C ILE A 280 18.16 -2.74 -0.75
N PHE A 281 16.99 -3.27 -1.06
CA PHE A 281 15.71 -2.74 -0.58
C PHE A 281 14.81 -3.89 -0.11
N GLU A 282 13.97 -3.58 0.87
CA GLU A 282 13.17 -4.56 1.60
C GLU A 282 11.71 -4.09 1.71
N GLU A 283 10.79 -5.05 1.68
CA GLU A 283 9.38 -4.89 2.01
C GLU A 283 8.95 -6.01 2.95
N ASN A 284 8.26 -5.65 4.03
CA ASN A 284 7.89 -6.61 5.06
C ASN A 284 6.87 -7.65 4.58
N SER A 285 6.06 -7.31 3.58
CA SER A 285 5.03 -8.21 3.07
C SER A 285 4.55 -7.83 1.69
N ILE A 286 4.30 -8.84 0.87
CA ILE A 286 3.65 -8.71 -0.44
C ILE A 286 2.26 -9.31 -0.36
N PHE A 287 1.27 -8.61 -0.88
CA PHE A 287 -0.12 -9.05 -0.99
C PHE A 287 -0.48 -9.35 -2.45
N PRO A 288 -1.47 -10.23 -2.70
CA PRO A 288 -1.94 -10.50 -4.04
C PRO A 288 -2.59 -9.27 -4.65
N SER A 289 -2.52 -9.18 -5.96
CA SER A 289 -3.15 -8.09 -6.72
C SER A 289 -4.49 -8.51 -7.27
N GLU A 290 -5.46 -7.60 -7.24
CA GLU A 290 -6.68 -7.75 -8.01
C GLU A 290 -6.34 -7.75 -9.51
N LEU A 291 -6.85 -8.73 -10.24
CA LEU A 291 -6.76 -8.75 -11.70
C LEU A 291 -8.06 -8.24 -12.32
N THR A 292 -7.92 -7.54 -13.42
CA THR A 292 -9.04 -7.22 -14.31
C THR A 292 -8.84 -7.97 -15.61
N ILE A 293 -9.85 -8.71 -16.07
CA ILE A 293 -9.85 -9.37 -17.38
C ILE A 293 -10.63 -8.48 -18.34
N LYS A 294 -9.98 -8.08 -19.44
CA LYS A 294 -10.62 -7.33 -20.51
C LYS A 294 -10.20 -7.90 -21.85
N ASN A 295 -11.17 -8.19 -22.73
CA ASN A 295 -10.95 -8.76 -24.06
C ASN A 295 -10.10 -10.06 -24.07
N GLY A 296 -10.13 -10.84 -22.98
CA GLY A 296 -9.33 -12.05 -22.81
C GLY A 296 -7.89 -11.81 -22.33
N GLU A 297 -7.49 -10.57 -22.12
CA GLU A 297 -6.20 -10.21 -21.55
C GLU A 297 -6.32 -9.96 -20.04
N ILE A 298 -5.32 -10.37 -19.29
CA ILE A 298 -5.26 -10.26 -17.83
C ILE A 298 -4.39 -9.07 -17.46
N TYR A 299 -4.95 -8.16 -16.68
CA TYR A 299 -4.28 -6.94 -16.20
C TYR A 299 -4.19 -6.95 -14.68
N GLN A 300 -2.99 -6.79 -14.17
CA GLN A 300 -2.70 -6.75 -12.74
C GLN A 300 -2.80 -5.32 -12.20
N LYS A 301 -3.50 -5.15 -11.08
CA LYS A 301 -3.58 -3.89 -10.36
C LYS A 301 -2.56 -3.89 -9.21
N GLY A 302 -1.48 -3.16 -9.36
CA GLY A 302 -0.46 -2.99 -8.31
C GLY A 302 0.72 -3.96 -8.40
N GLY A 303 1.60 -3.91 -7.39
CA GLY A 303 2.78 -4.76 -7.31
C GLY A 303 3.93 -4.39 -8.24
N LEU A 304 3.97 -3.15 -8.74
CA LEU A 304 5.08 -2.64 -9.56
C LEU A 304 6.04 -1.80 -8.71
N ILE A 305 7.29 -2.21 -8.69
CA ILE A 305 8.41 -1.41 -8.16
C ILE A 305 9.17 -0.86 -9.37
N LEU A 306 9.40 0.46 -9.39
CA LEU A 306 10.20 1.11 -10.41
C LEU A 306 11.55 1.51 -9.83
N ILE A 307 12.62 1.16 -10.53
CA ILE A 307 13.98 1.57 -10.22
C ILE A 307 14.42 2.54 -11.31
N LYS A 308 14.59 3.80 -10.95
CA LYS A 308 15.14 4.83 -11.82
C LYS A 308 16.65 4.78 -11.78
N ILE A 309 17.30 4.67 -12.93
CA ILE A 309 18.75 4.58 -13.05
C ILE A 309 19.30 5.66 -13.97
N LYS A 310 20.53 6.05 -13.71
CA LYS A 310 21.32 6.93 -14.55
C LYS A 310 22.54 6.17 -15.08
N LEU A 311 22.70 6.11 -16.39
CA LEU A 311 23.90 5.53 -16.99
C LEU A 311 25.07 6.50 -16.83
N VAL A 312 26.24 5.98 -16.47
CA VAL A 312 27.49 6.76 -16.40
C VAL A 312 27.96 7.13 -17.80
N ASN A 313 27.75 6.22 -18.76
CA ASN A 313 27.97 6.44 -20.18
C ASN A 313 26.79 5.87 -20.98
N GLU A 314 26.06 6.70 -21.68
CA GLU A 314 24.87 6.28 -22.45
C GLU A 314 25.18 5.32 -23.60
N ASN A 315 26.43 5.25 -24.04
CA ASN A 315 26.87 4.29 -25.06
C ASN A 315 27.09 2.88 -24.49
N ILE A 316 27.15 2.74 -23.15
CA ILE A 316 27.33 1.47 -22.46
C ILE A 316 26.02 1.12 -21.77
N LYS A 317 25.33 0.12 -22.28
CA LYS A 317 24.09 -0.40 -21.70
C LYS A 317 24.39 -1.71 -20.96
N PRO A 318 24.57 -1.63 -19.62
CA PRO A 318 24.99 -2.80 -18.84
C PRO A 318 23.85 -3.81 -18.68
N ASP A 319 24.24 -5.05 -18.40
CA ASP A 319 23.35 -6.00 -17.74
C ASP A 319 23.22 -5.64 -16.27
N ILE A 320 22.01 -5.69 -15.75
CA ILE A 320 21.71 -5.43 -14.34
C ILE A 320 21.25 -6.73 -13.72
N ASN A 321 22.06 -7.24 -12.80
CA ASN A 321 21.78 -8.45 -12.06
C ASN A 321 21.11 -8.11 -10.73
N LEU A 322 20.10 -8.90 -10.38
CA LEU A 322 19.39 -8.76 -9.12
C LEU A 322 19.02 -10.13 -8.53
N LYS A 323 19.00 -10.19 -7.22
CA LYS A 323 18.58 -11.36 -6.44
C LYS A 323 17.35 -10.99 -5.64
N MET A 324 16.37 -11.86 -5.64
CA MET A 324 15.14 -11.71 -4.88
C MET A 324 15.08 -12.77 -3.79
N PHE A 325 14.76 -12.36 -2.58
CA PHE A 325 14.57 -13.24 -1.42
C PHE A 325 13.19 -12.98 -0.86
N TYR A 326 12.54 -14.02 -0.37
CA TYR A 326 11.28 -13.91 0.36
C TYR A 326 11.01 -15.17 1.18
N THR A 327 10.15 -15.04 2.18
CA THR A 327 9.59 -16.12 2.97
C THR A 327 8.12 -16.27 2.58
N ASP A 328 7.66 -17.49 2.28
CA ASP A 328 6.23 -17.69 2.01
C ASP A 328 5.40 -17.78 3.31
N ILE A 329 4.09 -17.97 3.14
CA ILE A 329 3.15 -18.07 4.27
C ILE A 329 3.35 -19.32 5.14
N ASP A 330 4.03 -20.35 4.63
CA ASP A 330 4.36 -21.58 5.34
C ASP A 330 5.72 -21.47 6.04
N GLY A 331 6.46 -20.37 5.86
CA GLY A 331 7.76 -20.11 6.47
C GLY A 331 8.94 -20.60 5.65
N GLU A 332 8.71 -21.12 4.45
CA GLU A 332 9.76 -21.57 3.53
C GLU A 332 10.45 -20.36 2.88
N LYS A 333 11.79 -20.41 2.83
CA LYS A 333 12.62 -19.34 2.29
C LYS A 333 13.02 -19.60 0.86
N TYR A 334 12.85 -18.58 0.02
CA TYR A 334 13.16 -18.65 -1.41
C TYR A 334 14.19 -17.61 -1.80
N ASN A 335 15.03 -17.94 -2.78
CA ASN A 335 15.88 -17.00 -3.47
C ASN A 335 15.81 -17.24 -4.98
N GLN A 336 15.90 -16.18 -5.76
CA GLN A 336 15.85 -16.24 -7.21
C GLN A 336 16.77 -15.17 -7.80
N ASN A 337 17.53 -15.53 -8.84
CA ASN A 337 18.40 -14.62 -9.55
C ASN A 337 17.73 -14.17 -10.85
N TYR A 338 17.90 -12.90 -11.18
CA TYR A 338 17.37 -12.28 -12.38
C TYR A 338 18.45 -11.43 -13.05
N SER A 339 18.37 -11.30 -14.37
CA SER A 339 19.20 -10.36 -15.13
C SER A 339 18.34 -9.63 -16.13
N ILE A 340 18.57 -8.33 -16.26
CA ILE A 340 17.91 -7.49 -17.25
C ILE A 340 18.96 -6.84 -18.13
N ASN A 341 18.86 -7.09 -19.45
CA ASN A 341 19.78 -6.54 -20.44
C ASN A 341 19.21 -5.22 -20.96
N LEU A 342 19.97 -4.14 -20.89
CA LEU A 342 19.56 -2.84 -21.40
C LEU A 342 19.91 -2.62 -22.88
N ASN A 343 20.68 -3.51 -23.51
CA ASN A 343 21.07 -3.37 -24.92
C ASN A 343 19.88 -3.42 -25.88
N ASP A 344 18.81 -4.14 -25.50
CA ASP A 344 17.60 -4.23 -26.32
C ASP A 344 16.73 -2.97 -26.27
N ILE A 345 17.08 -1.99 -25.44
CA ILE A 345 16.37 -0.70 -25.41
C ILE A 345 16.60 0.01 -26.72
N SER A 346 15.52 0.20 -27.47
CA SER A 346 15.56 0.92 -28.74
C SER A 346 16.05 2.36 -28.53
N ASN A 347 16.77 2.90 -29.52
CA ASN A 347 17.20 4.30 -29.49
C ASN A 347 16.07 5.30 -29.76
N ASN A 348 14.80 4.81 -29.85
CA ASN A 348 13.64 5.68 -29.95
C ASN A 348 13.50 6.59 -28.73
N LEU A 349 12.93 7.77 -28.93
CA LEU A 349 12.74 8.79 -27.88
C LEU A 349 12.06 8.27 -26.62
N ASN A 350 11.08 7.36 -26.77
CA ASN A 350 10.40 6.74 -25.64
C ASN A 350 10.19 5.26 -25.95
N TYR A 351 10.80 4.41 -25.17
CA TYR A 351 10.72 2.95 -25.26
C TYR A 351 10.14 2.37 -23.98
N PHE A 352 9.17 1.49 -24.09
CA PHE A 352 8.58 0.72 -22.99
C PHE A 352 8.49 -0.74 -23.41
N SER A 353 9.03 -1.64 -22.62
CA SER A 353 8.98 -3.08 -22.91
C SER A 353 7.56 -3.66 -22.76
N ASN A 354 6.72 -3.04 -21.92
CA ASN A 354 5.31 -3.39 -21.77
C ASN A 354 4.48 -2.19 -21.24
N GLU A 355 3.16 -2.35 -21.19
CA GLU A 355 2.23 -1.31 -20.75
C GLU A 355 2.27 -1.05 -19.23
N ASN A 356 2.64 -2.04 -18.41
CA ASN A 356 2.73 -1.89 -16.97
C ASN A 356 3.78 -0.86 -16.58
N ILE A 357 4.97 -0.91 -17.20
CA ILE A 357 6.02 0.06 -16.90
C ILE A 357 5.65 1.46 -17.39
N SER A 358 4.97 1.61 -18.53
CA SER A 358 4.52 2.92 -19.02
C SER A 358 3.47 3.54 -18.11
N THR A 359 2.55 2.72 -17.60
CA THR A 359 1.54 3.13 -16.60
C THR A 359 2.20 3.51 -15.27
N GLY A 360 3.15 2.71 -14.79
CA GLY A 360 3.89 3.00 -13.56
C GLY A 360 4.67 4.31 -13.62
N ILE A 361 5.38 4.57 -14.73
CA ILE A 361 6.08 5.83 -14.93
C ILE A 361 5.11 7.02 -15.01
N SER A 362 3.93 6.83 -15.61
CA SER A 362 2.89 7.86 -15.64
C SER A 362 2.40 8.20 -14.23
N LEU A 363 2.21 7.19 -13.37
CA LEU A 363 1.83 7.39 -11.97
C LEU A 363 2.96 8.03 -11.13
N TYR A 364 4.21 7.70 -11.43
CA TYR A 364 5.35 8.36 -10.81
C TYR A 364 5.33 9.87 -11.06
N TYR A 365 5.15 10.28 -12.32
CA TYR A 365 5.07 11.71 -12.65
C TYR A 365 3.84 12.39 -12.08
N TYR A 366 2.70 11.71 -12.03
CA TYR A 366 1.51 12.21 -11.33
C TYR A 366 1.79 12.49 -9.86
N GLY A 367 2.36 11.53 -9.14
CA GLY A 367 2.75 11.70 -7.74
C GLY A 367 3.79 12.80 -7.54
N PHE A 368 4.76 12.93 -8.48
CA PHE A 368 5.75 14.00 -8.48
C PHE A 368 5.08 15.38 -8.55
N ILE A 369 4.10 15.56 -9.45
CA ILE A 369 3.36 16.83 -9.58
C ILE A 369 2.56 17.17 -8.32
N LEU A 370 1.90 16.19 -7.70
CA LEU A 370 1.19 16.42 -6.44
C LEU A 370 2.14 16.86 -5.32
N LYS A 371 3.31 16.22 -5.20
CA LYS A 371 4.33 16.59 -4.23
C LYS A 371 4.90 17.98 -4.52
N ASP A 372 5.16 18.30 -5.79
CA ASP A 372 5.65 19.60 -6.26
C ASP A 372 4.63 20.72 -5.97
N PHE A 373 3.31 20.42 -6.03
CA PHE A 373 2.24 21.35 -5.67
C PHE A 373 2.40 21.87 -4.23
N TYR A 374 2.51 20.96 -3.27
CA TYR A 374 2.63 21.35 -1.87
C TYR A 374 3.92 22.12 -1.59
N LYS A 375 5.03 21.71 -2.19
CA LYS A 375 6.33 22.37 -2.05
C LYS A 375 6.30 23.77 -2.65
N ASN A 376 5.88 23.91 -3.90
CA ASN A 376 5.88 25.18 -4.62
C ASN A 376 4.93 26.20 -4.00
N LYS A 377 3.79 25.71 -3.49
CA LYS A 377 2.83 26.56 -2.78
C LYS A 377 3.41 27.13 -1.48
N LYS A 378 4.22 26.34 -0.76
CA LYS A 378 4.94 26.78 0.43
C LYS A 378 6.03 27.81 0.10
N ASP A 379 6.72 27.62 -1.02
CA ASP A 379 7.89 28.42 -1.43
C ASP A 379 7.50 29.61 -2.33
N ASN A 380 6.20 29.88 -2.56
CA ASN A 380 5.68 30.96 -3.43
C ASN A 380 6.27 30.97 -4.85
N ILE A 381 6.44 29.78 -5.44
CA ILE A 381 6.94 29.65 -6.83
C ILE A 381 5.85 30.11 -7.83
N GLU A 382 6.29 30.65 -8.95
CA GLU A 382 5.43 31.21 -9.99
C GLU A 382 4.44 30.18 -10.55
N LYS A 383 3.15 30.48 -10.40
CA LYS A 383 2.01 29.63 -10.81
C LYS A 383 2.10 29.18 -12.27
N SER A 384 2.57 30.05 -13.17
CA SER A 384 2.69 29.75 -14.60
C SER A 384 3.61 28.55 -14.87
N LYS A 385 4.74 28.47 -14.17
CA LYS A 385 5.70 27.35 -14.29
C LYS A 385 5.13 26.04 -13.76
N TYR A 386 4.33 26.12 -12.70
CA TYR A 386 3.64 24.93 -12.19
C TYR A 386 2.59 24.41 -13.17
N ILE A 387 1.76 25.30 -13.74
CA ILE A 387 0.76 24.94 -14.73
C ILE A 387 1.40 24.26 -15.95
N GLU A 388 2.53 24.80 -16.45
CA GLU A 388 3.27 24.19 -17.56
C GLU A 388 3.70 22.74 -17.24
N LYS A 389 4.23 22.48 -16.04
CA LYS A 389 4.58 21.13 -15.59
C LYS A 389 3.36 20.21 -15.54
N VAL A 390 2.22 20.70 -15.03
CA VAL A 390 0.96 19.93 -14.99
C VAL A 390 0.52 19.54 -16.40
N ASP A 391 0.55 20.46 -17.35
CA ASP A 391 0.13 20.18 -18.73
C ASP A 391 1.07 19.18 -19.42
N VAL A 392 2.37 19.26 -19.18
CA VAL A 392 3.34 18.27 -19.67
C VAL A 392 3.02 16.88 -19.09
N CYS A 393 2.77 16.79 -17.77
CA CYS A 393 2.39 15.53 -17.12
C CYS A 393 1.07 14.96 -17.66
N LYS A 394 0.04 15.78 -17.84
CA LYS A 394 -1.24 15.38 -18.43
C LYS A 394 -1.07 14.83 -19.84
N ASN A 395 -0.26 15.47 -20.66
CA ASN A 395 0.04 15.02 -22.03
C ASN A 395 0.75 13.65 -22.02
N PHE A 396 1.71 13.45 -21.11
CA PHE A 396 2.39 12.18 -20.92
C PHE A 396 1.41 11.08 -20.48
N MET A 397 0.59 11.35 -19.47
CA MET A 397 -0.43 10.42 -19.00
C MET A 397 -1.45 10.08 -20.09
N ASN A 398 -1.91 11.06 -20.86
CA ASN A 398 -2.85 10.82 -21.96
C ASN A 398 -2.29 9.86 -23.01
N LYS A 399 -0.99 9.90 -23.25
CA LYS A 399 -0.30 9.08 -24.26
C LYS A 399 0.07 7.69 -23.73
N TYR A 400 0.55 7.59 -22.49
CA TYR A 400 1.24 6.40 -22.01
C TYR A 400 0.56 5.70 -20.82
N TYR A 401 -0.33 6.37 -20.07
CA TYR A 401 -1.11 5.71 -19.03
C TYR A 401 -2.20 4.85 -19.68
N LYS A 402 -2.14 3.56 -19.44
CA LYS A 402 -3.13 2.60 -19.93
C LYS A 402 -4.07 2.23 -18.78
N THR A 403 -5.36 2.48 -18.98
CA THR A 403 -6.42 2.03 -18.07
C THR A 403 -7.08 0.80 -18.65
N TYR A 404 -7.51 -0.04 -17.72
CA TYR A 404 -8.20 -1.28 -18.03
C TYR A 404 -9.70 -1.17 -17.73
N ASP A 405 -10.16 -0.03 -17.25
CA ASP A 405 -11.57 0.30 -17.14
C ASP A 405 -12.10 0.82 -18.49
N ASP A 406 -13.30 0.37 -18.89
CA ASP A 406 -13.88 0.70 -20.19
C ASP A 406 -14.17 2.19 -20.38
N LYS A 407 -14.30 2.95 -19.30
CA LYS A 407 -14.66 4.37 -19.27
C LYS A 407 -13.48 5.29 -18.98
N ASN A 408 -12.27 4.75 -18.78
CA ASN A 408 -11.10 5.50 -18.30
C ASN A 408 -11.37 6.29 -16.99
N GLU A 409 -12.25 5.80 -16.13
CA GLU A 409 -12.67 6.51 -14.91
C GLU A 409 -11.48 6.81 -14.00
N ILE A 410 -10.59 5.83 -13.80
CA ILE A 410 -9.38 5.99 -12.98
C ILE A 410 -8.45 7.05 -13.55
N LYS A 411 -8.20 7.00 -14.87
CA LYS A 411 -7.37 7.99 -15.57
C LYS A 411 -7.98 9.39 -15.47
N ASN A 412 -9.28 9.49 -15.66
CA ASN A 412 -10.01 10.76 -15.60
C ASN A 412 -9.96 11.34 -14.18
N LYS A 413 -9.99 10.50 -13.13
CA LYS A 413 -9.79 10.93 -11.73
C LYS A 413 -8.42 11.59 -11.55
N TYR A 414 -7.34 10.94 -11.97
CA TYR A 414 -5.99 11.51 -11.88
C TYR A 414 -5.83 12.82 -12.68
N LEU A 415 -6.39 12.88 -13.89
CA LEU A 415 -6.36 14.11 -14.69
C LEU A 415 -7.17 15.25 -14.04
N LYS A 416 -8.27 14.91 -13.36
CA LYS A 416 -9.06 15.88 -12.58
C LYS A 416 -8.25 16.40 -11.40
N ASP A 417 -7.59 15.54 -10.62
CA ASP A 417 -6.77 15.93 -9.48
C ASP A 417 -5.67 16.91 -9.91
N LEU A 418 -5.01 16.65 -11.06
CA LEU A 418 -4.02 17.58 -11.62
C LEU A 418 -4.62 18.93 -11.98
N ASN A 419 -5.84 18.98 -12.52
CA ASN A 419 -6.55 20.24 -12.80
C ASN A 419 -6.92 20.96 -11.51
N ASP A 420 -7.38 20.21 -10.50
CA ASP A 420 -7.75 20.79 -9.21
C ASP A 420 -6.54 21.42 -8.50
N CYS A 421 -5.34 20.82 -8.60
CA CYS A 421 -4.13 21.47 -8.13
C CYS A 421 -3.90 22.84 -8.77
N CYS A 422 -4.13 22.99 -10.08
CA CYS A 422 -4.04 24.30 -10.76
C CYS A 422 -5.09 25.29 -10.24
N ASN A 423 -6.34 24.84 -10.04
CA ASN A 423 -7.44 25.66 -9.57
C ASN A 423 -7.27 26.11 -8.12
N PHE A 424 -6.64 25.28 -7.28
CA PHE A 424 -6.41 25.55 -5.87
C PHE A 424 -5.07 26.23 -5.59
N TYR A 425 -4.26 26.50 -6.60
CA TYR A 425 -2.91 27.06 -6.41
C TYR A 425 -2.91 28.38 -5.64
N ASP A 426 -3.87 29.28 -5.91
CA ASP A 426 -3.99 30.59 -5.26
C ASP A 426 -4.75 30.57 -3.92
N LYS A 427 -5.33 29.42 -3.53
CA LYS A 427 -6.07 29.34 -2.27
C LYS A 427 -5.11 29.06 -1.11
N PRO A 428 -5.32 29.64 0.09
CA PRO A 428 -4.48 29.30 1.25
C PRO A 428 -4.54 27.80 1.55
N ILE A 429 -3.43 27.26 2.00
CA ILE A 429 -3.40 25.87 2.55
C ILE A 429 -4.13 25.98 3.90
N GLN A 430 -5.29 25.36 4.00
CA GLN A 430 -6.04 25.24 5.25
C GLN A 430 -5.45 24.14 6.11
#